data_f04c016c89c5034c73e1c7ab5b7ed85f
#
_entry.id   f04c016c89c5034c73e1c7ab5b7ed85f
#
_cell.length_a   1.000
_cell.length_b   1.000
_cell.length_c   1.000
_cell.angle_alpha   90.00
_cell.angle_beta   90.00
_cell.angle_gamma   90.00
#
_symmetry.space_group_name_H-M   'P 1'
#
loop_
_entity.id
_entity.type
_entity.pdbx_description
1 polymer ?
#
loop_
_entity_poly.entity_id
_entity_poly.type
_entity_poly.pdbx_seq_one_letter_code
_entity_poly.pdbx_strand_id
1 'polypeptide(L)'
;ETGKKIDKIIVDQAALVGAQWFPPQVQSPIFRSNATRLKFETKMSYTGIHCFLDLLEAFGVTTIFGNPGTTELPLNDALLDDSRFQYHLGLHEIPVVAMADGYTQASGQVSCINLHTCCGLGNAMGMLYNAYQEGTPLVVTAGQQDRRLRLSEPVLEGDMVNVARPWTKWSYEVNRTADLPAVIKRAVQTALTPPTGPVFLSLPLDIQMAPTDPPDLDFWRQTVPEIG
;
A
#
# COMPACT_ATOMS: atom_id res chain seq x y z
N GLU A 1 -8.16 -13.57 -20.88
CA GLU A 1 -9.09 -14.46 -20.13
C GLU A 1 -8.88 -14.38 -18.62
N THR A 2 -7.69 -14.05 -18.12
CA THR A 2 -7.38 -13.96 -16.69
C THR A 2 -8.01 -12.72 -16.01
N GLY A 3 -8.06 -11.57 -16.70
CA GLY A 3 -8.64 -10.32 -16.13
C GLY A 3 -10.13 -10.45 -15.83
N LYS A 4 -10.91 -11.11 -16.68
CA LYS A 4 -12.36 -11.33 -16.45
C LYS A 4 -12.69 -12.24 -15.28
N LYS A 5 -11.74 -13.06 -14.81
CA LYS A 5 -11.92 -13.90 -13.62
C LYS A 5 -11.75 -13.14 -12.31
N ILE A 6 -10.87 -12.14 -12.28
CA ILE A 6 -10.60 -11.32 -11.09
C ILE A 6 -11.78 -10.39 -10.82
N ASP A 7 -12.30 -9.72 -11.86
CA ASP A 7 -13.50 -8.87 -11.73
C ASP A 7 -14.70 -9.63 -11.18
N LYS A 8 -14.86 -10.90 -11.56
CA LYS A 8 -15.94 -11.74 -11.07
C LYS A 8 -15.79 -12.09 -9.59
N ILE A 9 -14.57 -12.33 -9.12
CA ILE A 9 -14.29 -12.66 -7.71
C ILE A 9 -14.53 -11.44 -6.81
N ILE A 10 -14.15 -10.23 -7.23
CA ILE A 10 -14.34 -9.00 -6.45
C ILE A 10 -15.84 -8.66 -6.37
N VAL A 11 -16.58 -8.80 -7.47
CA VAL A 11 -18.04 -8.54 -7.51
C VAL A 11 -18.81 -9.57 -6.68
N ASP A 12 -18.42 -10.86 -6.73
CA ASP A 12 -19.07 -11.91 -5.96
C ASP A 12 -18.81 -11.79 -4.46
N GLN A 13 -17.62 -11.33 -4.03
CA GLN A 13 -17.33 -11.05 -2.61
C GLN A 13 -18.07 -9.82 -2.09
N ALA A 14 -18.17 -8.76 -2.86
CA ALA A 14 -18.95 -7.58 -2.48
C ALA A 14 -20.44 -7.90 -2.33
N ALA A 15 -20.98 -8.78 -3.18
CA ALA A 15 -22.36 -9.27 -3.09
C ALA A 15 -22.61 -10.16 -1.86
N LEU A 16 -21.62 -10.99 -1.48
CA LEU A 16 -21.70 -11.87 -0.30
C LEU A 16 -21.68 -11.08 1.02
N VAL A 17 -20.85 -10.06 1.10
CA VAL A 17 -20.74 -9.21 2.31
C VAL A 17 -21.97 -8.31 2.45
N GLY A 18 -22.51 -7.78 1.35
CA GLY A 18 -23.72 -6.95 1.37
C GLY A 18 -24.98 -7.71 1.76
N ALA A 19 -25.07 -9.01 1.47
CA ALA A 19 -26.26 -9.82 1.73
C ALA A 19 -26.42 -10.24 3.22
N GLN A 20 -25.37 -10.20 4.02
CA GLN A 20 -25.40 -10.68 5.42
C GLN A 20 -25.71 -9.60 6.47
N TRP A 21 -25.62 -8.30 6.11
CA TRP A 21 -25.68 -7.22 7.12
C TRP A 21 -26.83 -6.23 6.97
N PHE A 22 -27.65 -6.33 5.93
CA PHE A 22 -28.82 -5.43 5.76
C PHE A 22 -30.15 -6.19 5.73
N PRO A 23 -31.15 -5.76 6.53
CA PRO A 23 -32.47 -6.37 6.49
C PRO A 23 -33.16 -6.16 5.13
N PRO A 24 -34.05 -7.06 4.70
CA PRO A 24 -34.65 -7.10 3.35
C PRO A 24 -35.40 -5.84 2.89
N GLN A 25 -35.62 -4.87 3.77
CA GLN A 25 -36.40 -3.66 3.51
C GLN A 25 -35.61 -2.52 2.85
N VAL A 26 -34.29 -2.68 2.64
CA VAL A 26 -33.42 -1.65 1.98
C VAL A 26 -33.18 -1.99 0.50
N GLN A 27 -33.92 -2.87 -0.09
CA GLN A 27 -33.88 -3.11 -1.54
C GLN A 27 -34.67 -2.02 -2.27
N SER A 28 -34.12 -0.82 -2.39
CA SER A 28 -34.68 0.25 -3.18
C SER A 28 -34.54 -0.05 -4.68
N PRO A 29 -35.57 0.25 -5.51
CA PRO A 29 -35.60 -0.02 -6.95
C PRO A 29 -34.58 0.79 -7.78
N ILE A 30 -33.73 1.60 -7.17
CA ILE A 30 -32.81 2.54 -7.83
C ILE A 30 -31.65 1.83 -8.55
N PHE A 31 -31.38 0.54 -8.25
CA PHE A 31 -30.27 -0.19 -8.87
C PHE A 31 -30.62 -0.97 -10.16
N ARG A 32 -31.83 -0.76 -10.73
CA ARG A 32 -32.16 -1.31 -12.04
C ARG A 32 -32.49 -0.20 -13.01
N SER A 33 -31.51 0.49 -13.54
CA SER A 33 -31.69 1.14 -14.83
C SER A 33 -30.35 1.46 -15.49
N ASN A 34 -30.19 0.89 -16.68
CA ASN A 34 -29.32 1.34 -17.76
C ASN A 34 -27.89 1.75 -17.37
N ALA A 35 -26.98 0.76 -17.35
CA ALA A 35 -25.57 1.01 -17.47
C ALA A 35 -25.28 1.61 -18.87
N THR A 36 -25.70 2.83 -19.12
CA THR A 36 -25.05 3.68 -20.09
C THR A 36 -23.69 3.99 -19.50
N ARG A 37 -22.67 3.29 -19.99
CA ARG A 37 -21.26 3.52 -19.67
C ARG A 37 -20.95 4.96 -20.08
N LEU A 38 -21.17 5.89 -19.14
CA LEU A 38 -20.66 7.26 -19.25
C LEU A 38 -19.14 7.10 -19.32
N LYS A 39 -18.57 7.22 -20.53
CA LYS A 39 -17.15 7.44 -20.71
C LYS A 39 -16.84 8.80 -20.13
N PHE A 40 -16.61 8.86 -18.83
CA PHE A 40 -15.85 9.95 -18.25
C PHE A 40 -14.41 9.73 -18.72
N GLU A 41 -14.01 10.43 -19.78
CA GLU A 41 -12.62 10.73 -20.04
C GLU A 41 -12.16 11.76 -18.99
N THR A 42 -12.16 11.36 -17.73
CA THR A 42 -11.39 12.05 -16.71
C THR A 42 -9.94 11.70 -16.99
N LYS A 43 -9.20 12.63 -17.56
CA LYS A 43 -7.74 12.61 -17.53
C LYS A 43 -7.37 12.35 -16.06
N MET A 44 -6.96 11.11 -15.73
CA MET A 44 -6.63 10.76 -14.35
C MET A 44 -5.54 11.72 -13.90
N SER A 45 -5.84 12.53 -12.90
CA SER A 45 -4.85 13.46 -12.36
C SER A 45 -3.76 12.65 -11.68
N TYR A 46 -2.51 13.01 -11.93
CA TYR A 46 -1.38 12.43 -11.21
C TYR A 46 -1.50 12.78 -9.71
N THR A 47 -1.42 11.80 -8.83
CA THR A 47 -1.67 11.96 -7.40
C THR A 47 -0.51 11.39 -6.58
N GLY A 48 -0.58 11.56 -5.25
CA GLY A 48 0.43 11.05 -4.34
C GLY A 48 0.70 9.56 -4.48
N ILE A 49 -0.33 8.74 -4.79
CA ILE A 49 -0.11 7.30 -4.97
C ILE A 49 0.65 6.99 -6.27
N HIS A 50 0.45 7.74 -7.35
CA HIS A 50 1.23 7.60 -8.57
C HIS A 50 2.70 7.98 -8.32
N CYS A 51 2.93 9.09 -7.58
CA CYS A 51 4.26 9.49 -7.15
C CYS A 51 4.95 8.40 -6.29
N PHE A 52 4.22 7.77 -5.38
CA PHE A 52 4.70 6.66 -4.58
C PHE A 52 5.14 5.48 -5.45
N LEU A 53 4.32 5.05 -6.39
CA LEU A 53 4.63 3.93 -7.29
C LEU A 53 5.83 4.25 -8.20
N ASP A 54 5.86 5.42 -8.83
CA ASP A 54 6.98 5.83 -9.68
C ASP A 54 8.31 5.82 -8.93
N LEU A 55 8.31 6.24 -7.67
CA LEU A 55 9.50 6.22 -6.82
C LEU A 55 9.90 4.81 -6.38
N LEU A 56 8.95 3.94 -6.04
CA LEU A 56 9.24 2.53 -5.76
C LEU A 56 9.93 1.87 -6.95
N GLU A 57 9.37 2.05 -8.15
CA GLU A 57 9.96 1.51 -9.39
C GLU A 57 11.36 2.09 -9.63
N ALA A 58 11.51 3.41 -9.49
CA ALA A 58 12.79 4.09 -9.67
C ALA A 58 13.89 3.55 -8.73
N PHE A 59 13.52 3.03 -7.57
CA PHE A 59 14.42 2.40 -6.61
C PHE A 59 14.46 0.87 -6.71
N GLY A 60 13.90 0.29 -7.77
CA GLY A 60 13.93 -1.16 -8.04
C GLY A 60 12.97 -1.99 -7.18
N VAL A 61 12.01 -1.38 -6.50
CA VAL A 61 11.01 -2.07 -5.69
C VAL A 61 9.76 -2.29 -6.53
N THR A 62 9.67 -3.44 -7.21
CA THR A 62 8.61 -3.75 -8.17
C THR A 62 7.70 -4.91 -7.72
N THR A 63 8.02 -5.56 -6.62
CA THR A 63 7.21 -6.65 -6.07
C THR A 63 6.54 -6.18 -4.78
N ILE A 64 5.21 -6.31 -4.73
CA ILE A 64 4.36 -5.89 -3.61
C ILE A 64 3.61 -7.10 -3.08
N PHE A 65 3.65 -7.30 -1.78
CA PHE A 65 2.85 -8.29 -1.06
C PHE A 65 1.82 -7.57 -0.21
N GLY A 66 0.55 -7.97 -0.24
CA GLY A 66 -0.44 -7.21 0.49
C GLY A 66 -1.71 -7.96 0.87
N ASN A 67 -2.39 -7.42 1.89
CA ASN A 67 -3.77 -7.71 2.26
C ASN A 67 -4.50 -6.37 2.40
N PRO A 68 -5.00 -5.81 1.27
CA PRO A 68 -5.51 -4.45 1.23
C PRO A 68 -6.94 -4.36 1.76
N GLY A 69 -7.30 -3.17 2.22
CA GLY A 69 -8.67 -2.78 2.55
C GLY A 69 -9.05 -1.45 1.90
N THR A 70 -9.97 -0.72 2.52
CA THR A 70 -10.55 0.50 1.94
C THR A 70 -9.56 1.67 1.85
N THR A 71 -8.61 1.77 2.76
CA THR A 71 -7.58 2.83 2.75
C THR A 71 -6.48 2.61 1.72
N GLU A 72 -6.41 1.41 1.14
CA GLU A 72 -5.48 1.03 0.07
C GLU A 72 -6.11 1.05 -1.32
N LEU A 73 -7.41 1.42 -1.44
CA LEU A 73 -8.09 1.50 -2.74
C LEU A 73 -7.37 2.38 -3.77
N PRO A 74 -6.80 3.56 -3.41
CA PRO A 74 -6.05 4.34 -4.40
C PRO A 74 -4.82 3.61 -4.95
N LEU A 75 -4.12 2.83 -4.12
CA LEU A 75 -3.01 1.99 -4.56
C LEU A 75 -3.49 0.87 -5.49
N ASN A 76 -4.56 0.19 -5.10
CA ASN A 76 -5.11 -0.92 -5.88
C ASN A 76 -5.60 -0.45 -7.25
N ASP A 77 -6.27 0.71 -7.30
CA ASP A 77 -6.75 1.32 -8.55
C ASP A 77 -5.57 1.69 -9.47
N ALA A 78 -4.54 2.32 -8.91
CA ALA A 78 -3.35 2.70 -9.67
C ALA A 78 -2.56 1.49 -10.22
N LEU A 79 -2.63 0.34 -9.53
CA LEU A 79 -1.95 -0.90 -9.96
C LEU A 79 -2.72 -1.69 -11.03
N LEU A 80 -4.01 -1.41 -11.29
CA LEU A 80 -4.82 -2.18 -12.23
C LEU A 80 -4.23 -2.22 -13.64
N ASP A 81 -3.70 -1.09 -14.10
CA ASP A 81 -3.15 -0.92 -15.45
C ASP A 81 -1.61 -0.74 -15.45
N ASP A 82 -0.96 -0.89 -14.27
CA ASP A 82 0.47 -0.69 -14.13
C ASP A 82 1.25 -2.03 -14.17
N SER A 83 1.71 -2.38 -15.36
CA SER A 83 2.46 -3.63 -15.61
C SER A 83 3.89 -3.65 -15.02
N ARG A 84 4.37 -2.55 -14.43
CA ARG A 84 5.69 -2.48 -13.79
C ARG A 84 5.75 -3.27 -12.49
N PHE A 85 4.59 -3.51 -11.87
CA PHE A 85 4.50 -4.14 -10.56
C PHE A 85 3.90 -5.55 -10.61
N GLN A 86 4.40 -6.41 -9.72
CA GLN A 86 3.79 -7.69 -9.39
C GLN A 86 3.17 -7.59 -7.99
N TYR A 87 1.83 -7.69 -7.92
CA TYR A 87 1.13 -7.69 -6.65
C TYR A 87 0.72 -9.10 -6.24
N HIS A 88 1.17 -9.54 -5.07
CA HIS A 88 0.86 -10.84 -4.48
C HIS A 88 -0.10 -10.67 -3.32
N LEU A 89 -1.37 -11.07 -3.54
CA LEU A 89 -2.40 -11.01 -2.53
C LEU A 89 -2.24 -12.14 -1.51
N GLY A 90 -2.15 -11.79 -0.23
CA GLY A 90 -2.30 -12.71 0.89
C GLY A 90 -3.68 -12.58 1.54
N LEU A 91 -4.17 -13.66 2.12
CA LEU A 91 -5.47 -13.67 2.81
C LEU A 91 -5.36 -13.31 4.30
N HIS A 92 -4.15 -13.05 4.76
CA HIS A 92 -3.84 -12.59 6.12
C HIS A 92 -2.45 -11.95 6.14
N GLU A 93 -2.21 -11.02 7.04
CA GLU A 93 -0.97 -10.23 7.08
C GLU A 93 0.26 -11.04 7.51
N ILE A 94 0.10 -12.05 8.34
CA ILE A 94 1.22 -12.95 8.72
C ILE A 94 1.87 -13.58 7.49
N PRO A 95 1.15 -14.33 6.62
CA PRO A 95 1.75 -14.86 5.39
C PRO A 95 2.20 -13.77 4.41
N VAL A 96 1.56 -12.60 4.38
CA VAL A 96 2.00 -11.48 3.54
C VAL A 96 3.44 -11.08 3.90
N VAL A 97 3.71 -10.85 5.18
CA VAL A 97 5.07 -10.49 5.64
C VAL A 97 6.04 -11.65 5.43
N ALA A 98 5.63 -12.89 5.71
CA ALA A 98 6.49 -14.07 5.51
C ALA A 98 6.88 -14.28 4.04
N MET A 99 5.95 -14.06 3.10
CA MET A 99 6.24 -14.13 1.66
C MET A 99 7.21 -13.04 1.23
N ALA A 100 7.01 -11.81 1.69
CA ALA A 100 7.90 -10.68 1.38
C ALA A 100 9.31 -10.89 1.93
N ASP A 101 9.41 -11.36 3.18
CA ASP A 101 10.65 -11.70 3.85
C ASP A 101 11.42 -12.78 3.07
N GLY A 102 10.78 -13.93 2.82
CA GLY A 102 11.38 -15.02 2.05
C GLY A 102 11.76 -14.63 0.62
N TYR A 103 10.93 -13.84 -0.07
CA TYR A 103 11.24 -13.31 -1.40
C TYR A 103 12.50 -12.44 -1.37
N THR A 104 12.56 -11.49 -0.45
CA THR A 104 13.69 -10.56 -0.36
C THR A 104 14.98 -11.28 0.00
N GLN A 105 14.95 -12.23 0.93
CA GLN A 105 16.13 -13.06 1.28
C GLN A 105 16.60 -13.92 0.10
N ALA A 106 15.66 -14.52 -0.66
CA ALA A 106 16.02 -15.42 -1.76
C ALA A 106 16.47 -14.68 -3.02
N SER A 107 15.90 -13.52 -3.32
CA SER A 107 16.17 -12.76 -4.55
C SER A 107 17.24 -11.69 -4.38
N GLY A 108 17.50 -11.23 -3.16
CA GLY A 108 18.30 -10.05 -2.89
C GLY A 108 17.63 -8.72 -3.26
N GLN A 109 16.37 -8.76 -3.68
CA GLN A 109 15.61 -7.56 -4.09
C GLN A 109 14.71 -7.07 -2.95
N VAL A 110 14.73 -5.77 -2.70
CA VAL A 110 13.79 -5.16 -1.75
C VAL A 110 12.36 -5.34 -2.24
N SER A 111 11.46 -5.77 -1.36
CA SER A 111 10.03 -5.83 -1.65
C SER A 111 9.24 -4.82 -0.82
N CYS A 112 8.06 -4.47 -1.33
CA CYS A 112 7.09 -3.65 -0.62
C CYS A 112 6.02 -4.52 0.02
N ILE A 113 5.57 -4.14 1.22
CA ILE A 113 4.43 -4.75 1.90
C ILE A 113 3.33 -3.69 2.02
N ASN A 114 2.09 -4.09 1.74
CA ASN A 114 0.93 -3.23 1.87
C ASN A 114 -0.11 -3.85 2.81
N LEU A 115 -0.35 -3.21 3.94
CA LEU A 115 -1.22 -3.68 5.03
C LEU A 115 -2.43 -2.78 5.19
N HIS A 116 -3.53 -3.34 5.70
CA HIS A 116 -4.73 -2.57 5.96
C HIS A 116 -4.73 -1.99 7.38
N THR A 117 -4.39 -0.72 7.46
CA THR A 117 -4.44 0.11 8.68
C THR A 117 -3.73 -0.49 9.90
N CYS A 118 -4.13 -0.03 11.08
CA CYS A 118 -3.58 -0.44 12.36
C CYS A 118 -3.84 -1.92 12.66
N CYS A 119 -5.01 -2.47 12.28
CA CYS A 119 -5.33 -3.87 12.53
C CYS A 119 -4.45 -4.82 11.70
N GLY A 120 -4.24 -4.54 10.42
CA GLY A 120 -3.37 -5.33 9.57
C GLY A 120 -1.90 -5.24 10.01
N LEU A 121 -1.45 -4.05 10.40
CA LEU A 121 -0.13 -3.89 10.98
C LEU A 121 0.01 -4.71 12.28
N GLY A 122 -1.00 -4.66 13.17
CA GLY A 122 -1.02 -5.44 14.40
C GLY A 122 -0.88 -6.94 14.15
N ASN A 123 -1.61 -7.49 13.17
CA ASN A 123 -1.51 -8.89 12.76
C ASN A 123 -0.12 -9.23 12.20
N ALA A 124 0.53 -8.29 11.53
CA ALA A 124 1.83 -8.49 10.90
C ALA A 124 3.02 -8.50 11.87
N MET A 125 2.86 -7.95 13.08
CA MET A 125 3.96 -7.65 14.00
C MET A 125 4.84 -8.85 14.34
N GLY A 126 4.26 -10.05 14.50
CA GLY A 126 5.05 -11.26 14.80
C GLY A 126 6.02 -11.63 13.68
N MET A 127 5.60 -11.53 12.42
CA MET A 127 6.48 -11.81 11.28
C MET A 127 7.41 -10.63 10.96
N LEU A 128 6.98 -9.41 11.26
CA LEU A 128 7.85 -8.23 11.15
C LEU A 128 9.03 -8.30 12.15
N TYR A 129 8.80 -8.88 13.33
CA TYR A 129 9.88 -9.21 14.27
C TYR A 129 10.92 -10.13 13.62
N ASN A 130 10.49 -11.20 12.93
CA ASN A 130 11.42 -12.12 12.28
C ASN A 130 12.24 -11.40 11.20
N ALA A 131 11.59 -10.67 10.30
CA ALA A 131 12.28 -9.89 9.27
C ALA A 131 13.28 -8.87 9.85
N TYR A 132 12.93 -8.24 10.99
CA TYR A 132 13.84 -7.34 11.71
C TYR A 132 15.06 -8.07 12.27
N GLN A 133 14.88 -9.24 12.87
CA GLN A 133 16.01 -10.04 13.43
C GLN A 133 16.94 -10.57 12.34
N GLU A 134 16.39 -10.97 11.21
CA GLU A 134 17.18 -11.42 10.04
C GLU A 134 17.82 -10.25 9.26
N GLY A 135 17.43 -9.02 9.57
CA GLY A 135 17.91 -7.84 8.86
C GLY A 135 17.38 -7.70 7.43
N THR A 136 16.23 -8.28 7.13
CA THR A 136 15.64 -8.26 5.78
C THR A 136 15.20 -6.86 5.39
N PRO A 137 15.72 -6.26 4.30
CA PRO A 137 15.33 -4.91 3.88
C PRO A 137 13.95 -4.92 3.21
N LEU A 138 12.95 -4.43 3.93
CA LEU A 138 11.56 -4.35 3.49
C LEU A 138 11.04 -2.92 3.59
N VAL A 139 10.22 -2.49 2.62
CA VAL A 139 9.42 -1.25 2.71
C VAL A 139 8.00 -1.64 3.08
N VAL A 140 7.66 -1.54 4.36
CA VAL A 140 6.33 -1.87 4.88
C VAL A 140 5.46 -0.62 4.83
N THR A 141 4.27 -0.71 4.26
CA THR A 141 3.29 0.38 4.22
C THR A 141 1.96 -0.05 4.83
N ALA A 142 1.24 0.89 5.38
CA ALA A 142 -0.18 0.73 5.69
C ALA A 142 -0.94 2.01 5.36
N GLY A 143 -2.15 1.87 4.83
CA GLY A 143 -3.05 2.99 4.65
C GLY A 143 -3.52 3.54 6.00
N GLN A 144 -3.78 4.85 6.05
CA GLN A 144 -4.29 5.55 7.21
C GLN A 144 -5.54 6.33 6.83
N GLN A 145 -6.40 6.58 7.79
CA GLN A 145 -7.55 7.45 7.60
C GLN A 145 -7.14 8.86 7.17
N ASP A 146 -8.04 9.52 6.45
CA ASP A 146 -7.89 10.92 6.07
C ASP A 146 -7.62 11.78 7.32
N ARG A 147 -6.54 12.55 7.31
CA ARG A 147 -6.09 13.34 8.46
C ARG A 147 -7.13 14.35 8.93
N ARG A 148 -8.04 14.79 8.05
CA ARG A 148 -9.15 15.69 8.40
C ARG A 148 -10.19 15.04 9.32
N LEU A 149 -10.25 13.71 9.33
CA LEU A 149 -11.21 12.93 10.11
C LEU A 149 -10.64 12.47 11.46
N ARG A 150 -9.32 12.55 11.67
CA ARG A 150 -8.63 11.92 12.82
C ARG A 150 -9.07 12.49 14.17
N LEU A 151 -9.47 13.78 14.23
CA LEU A 151 -10.01 14.38 15.46
C LEU A 151 -11.27 13.65 15.98
N SER A 152 -12.04 13.00 15.08
CA SER A 152 -13.22 12.23 15.46
C SER A 152 -12.92 10.76 15.79
N GLU A 153 -11.64 10.37 15.83
CA GLU A 153 -11.18 9.00 16.13
C GLU A 153 -11.97 7.94 15.33
N PRO A 154 -11.97 8.02 13.98
CA PRO A 154 -12.76 7.11 13.17
C PRO A 154 -12.26 5.68 13.31
N VAL A 155 -13.12 4.70 13.05
CA VAL A 155 -12.73 3.30 12.99
C VAL A 155 -11.56 3.11 12.02
N LEU A 156 -10.59 2.27 12.38
CA LEU A 156 -9.35 1.99 11.62
C LEU A 156 -8.25 3.06 11.77
N GLU A 157 -8.50 4.17 12.44
CA GLU A 157 -7.45 5.12 12.82
C GLU A 157 -6.58 4.51 13.94
N GLY A 158 -5.29 4.79 13.93
CA GLY A 158 -4.39 4.39 15.00
C GLY A 158 -2.98 4.94 14.85
N ASP A 159 -2.21 4.92 15.94
CA ASP A 159 -0.82 5.34 15.97
C ASP A 159 0.11 4.25 15.42
N MET A 160 0.04 4.02 14.12
CA MET A 160 0.79 2.95 13.45
C MET A 160 2.31 3.15 13.51
N VAL A 161 2.77 4.40 13.57
CA VAL A 161 4.20 4.71 13.69
C VAL A 161 4.77 4.12 14.99
N ASN A 162 4.08 4.29 16.11
CA ASN A 162 4.51 3.73 17.39
C ASN A 162 4.32 2.20 17.44
N VAL A 163 3.28 1.66 16.80
CA VAL A 163 3.08 0.21 16.69
C VAL A 163 4.23 -0.45 15.92
N ALA A 164 4.64 0.11 14.78
CA ALA A 164 5.72 -0.46 13.96
C ALA A 164 7.13 -0.27 14.55
N ARG A 165 7.33 0.75 15.37
CA ARG A 165 8.63 1.20 15.87
C ARG A 165 9.53 0.10 16.46
N PRO A 166 9.03 -0.88 17.26
CA PRO A 166 9.88 -1.91 17.84
C PRO A 166 10.62 -2.79 16.83
N TRP A 167 10.02 -3.01 15.66
CA TRP A 167 10.51 -3.97 14.66
C TRP A 167 10.77 -3.33 13.30
N THR A 168 11.13 -2.04 13.30
CA THR A 168 11.55 -1.32 12.11
C THR A 168 12.71 -0.40 12.42
N LYS A 169 13.61 -0.24 11.46
CA LYS A 169 14.74 0.70 11.58
C LYS A 169 14.29 2.16 11.58
N TRP A 170 13.17 2.43 10.91
CA TRP A 170 12.56 3.74 10.80
C TRP A 170 11.07 3.59 10.51
N SER A 171 10.26 4.36 11.21
CA SER A 171 8.82 4.44 11.04
C SER A 171 8.39 5.88 10.86
N TYR A 172 7.56 6.16 9.87
CA TYR A 172 7.14 7.54 9.58
C TYR A 172 5.73 7.57 8.99
N GLU A 173 4.94 8.59 9.34
CA GLU A 173 3.69 8.92 8.67
C GLU A 173 3.93 10.08 7.70
N VAL A 174 3.50 9.91 6.44
CA VAL A 174 3.65 10.96 5.42
C VAL A 174 2.66 12.08 5.70
N ASN A 175 3.18 13.28 5.96
CA ASN A 175 2.37 14.42 6.34
C ASN A 175 2.08 15.39 5.20
N ARG A 176 2.85 15.34 4.12
CA ARG A 176 2.69 16.21 2.94
C ARG A 176 3.01 15.40 1.70
N THR A 177 2.18 15.53 0.66
CA THR A 177 2.41 14.87 -0.64
C THR A 177 3.73 15.30 -1.26
N ALA A 178 4.12 16.56 -1.11
CA ALA A 178 5.41 17.07 -1.60
C ALA A 178 6.64 16.43 -0.94
N ASP A 179 6.50 15.78 0.22
CA ASP A 179 7.60 15.12 0.91
C ASP A 179 7.80 13.66 0.45
N LEU A 180 6.85 13.10 -0.34
CA LEU A 180 6.91 11.70 -0.80
C LEU A 180 8.26 11.34 -1.41
N PRO A 181 8.87 12.12 -2.33
CA PRO A 181 10.15 11.73 -2.92
C PRO A 181 11.26 11.58 -1.88
N ALA A 182 11.37 12.50 -0.96
CA ALA A 182 12.37 12.45 0.10
C ALA A 182 12.11 11.32 1.10
N VAL A 183 10.84 11.06 1.43
CA VAL A 183 10.40 10.01 2.36
C VAL A 183 10.69 8.62 1.77
N ILE A 184 10.30 8.37 0.51
CA ILE A 184 10.49 7.06 -0.13
C ILE A 184 11.99 6.78 -0.31
N LYS A 185 12.76 7.75 -0.80
CA LYS A 185 14.21 7.65 -0.87
C LYS A 185 14.81 7.26 0.48
N ARG A 186 14.46 8.00 1.54
CA ARG A 186 14.95 7.72 2.89
C ARG A 186 14.55 6.32 3.36
N ALA A 187 13.32 5.88 3.08
CA ALA A 187 12.84 4.55 3.43
C ALA A 187 13.71 3.47 2.81
N VAL A 188 13.90 3.51 1.48
CA VAL A 188 14.72 2.53 0.76
C VAL A 188 16.17 2.57 1.22
N GLN A 189 16.78 3.75 1.32
CA GLN A 189 18.15 3.90 1.82
C GLN A 189 18.32 3.36 3.24
N THR A 190 17.36 3.64 4.13
CA THR A 190 17.43 3.16 5.52
C THR A 190 17.29 1.64 5.59
N ALA A 191 16.39 1.05 4.78
CA ALA A 191 16.23 -0.39 4.71
C ALA A 191 17.52 -1.08 4.24
N LEU A 192 18.20 -0.52 3.27
CA LEU A 192 19.42 -1.05 2.63
C LEU A 192 20.72 -0.74 3.37
N THR A 193 20.78 0.32 4.16
CA THR A 193 22.01 0.68 4.90
C THR A 193 22.27 -0.33 6.03
N PRO A 194 23.45 -0.95 6.09
CA PRO A 194 23.78 -1.91 7.16
C PRO A 194 23.78 -1.29 8.57
N PRO A 195 23.30 -2.02 9.59
CA PRO A 195 22.58 -3.28 9.47
C PRO A 195 21.26 -3.09 8.75
N THR A 196 21.01 -3.88 7.68
CA THR A 196 19.79 -3.82 6.89
C THR A 196 18.56 -4.20 7.72
N GLY A 197 17.35 -3.89 7.22
CA GLY A 197 16.13 -4.27 7.93
C GLY A 197 14.89 -3.49 7.48
N PRO A 198 13.71 -3.88 7.98
CA PRO A 198 12.46 -3.28 7.56
C PRO A 198 12.32 -1.83 8.00
N VAL A 199 11.59 -1.06 7.20
CA VAL A 199 11.12 0.30 7.50
C VAL A 199 9.60 0.35 7.35
N PHE A 200 8.94 1.30 8.00
CA PHE A 200 7.48 1.44 7.94
C PHE A 200 7.05 2.85 7.53
N LEU A 201 6.06 2.91 6.63
CA LEU A 201 5.42 4.15 6.19
C LEU A 201 3.90 4.06 6.38
N SER A 202 3.34 4.99 7.14
CA SER A 202 1.90 5.25 7.19
C SER A 202 1.53 6.21 6.05
N LEU A 203 0.55 5.83 5.23
CA LEU A 203 0.11 6.55 4.04
C LEU A 203 -1.35 7.03 4.22
N PRO A 204 -1.59 8.24 4.75
CA PRO A 204 -2.94 8.78 4.88
C PRO A 204 -3.67 8.88 3.53
N LEU A 205 -4.97 8.59 3.52
CA LEU A 205 -5.80 8.55 2.32
C LEU A 205 -5.78 9.87 1.55
N ASP A 206 -5.83 10.99 2.27
CA ASP A 206 -5.76 12.33 1.66
C ASP A 206 -4.39 12.61 1.00
N ILE A 207 -3.30 12.04 1.50
CA ILE A 207 -1.97 12.10 0.87
C ILE A 207 -1.92 11.26 -0.41
N GLN A 208 -2.49 10.04 -0.38
CA GLN A 208 -2.53 9.17 -1.55
C GLN A 208 -3.31 9.81 -2.70
N MET A 209 -4.42 10.48 -2.38
CA MET A 209 -5.35 11.06 -3.37
C MET A 209 -5.03 12.50 -3.77
N ALA A 210 -4.15 13.20 -3.05
CA ALA A 210 -3.84 14.60 -3.35
C ALA A 210 -3.18 14.72 -4.73
N PRO A 211 -3.65 15.65 -5.59
CA PRO A 211 -2.94 15.98 -6.83
C PRO A 211 -1.51 16.44 -6.56
N THR A 212 -0.59 16.00 -7.39
CA THR A 212 0.82 16.42 -7.32
C THR A 212 1.45 16.36 -8.71
N ASP A 213 2.63 16.93 -8.86
CA ASP A 213 3.43 16.82 -10.09
C ASP A 213 4.29 15.54 -10.04
N PRO A 214 4.58 14.92 -11.20
CA PRO A 214 5.53 13.82 -11.28
C PRO A 214 6.91 14.24 -10.75
N PRO A 215 7.59 13.38 -9.95
CA PRO A 215 8.93 13.69 -9.47
C PRO A 215 9.98 13.60 -10.59
N ASP A 216 11.06 14.34 -10.47
CA ASP A 216 12.25 14.14 -11.30
C ASP A 216 12.95 12.83 -10.91
N LEU A 217 12.58 11.74 -11.57
CA LEU A 217 13.08 10.40 -11.24
C LEU A 217 14.58 10.27 -11.48
N ASP A 218 15.15 10.96 -12.47
CA ASP A 218 16.59 10.88 -12.75
C ASP A 218 17.40 11.51 -11.62
N PHE A 219 16.92 12.63 -11.07
CA PHE A 219 17.51 13.23 -9.87
C PHE A 219 17.44 12.28 -8.67
N TRP A 220 16.31 11.62 -8.46
CA TRP A 220 16.12 10.74 -7.30
C TRP A 220 16.89 9.42 -7.40
N ARG A 221 17.01 8.82 -8.60
CA ARG A 221 17.79 7.58 -8.86
C ARG A 221 19.28 7.73 -8.55
N GLN A 222 19.88 8.86 -8.88
CA GLN A 222 21.33 9.11 -8.72
C GLN A 222 21.84 9.03 -7.27
N THR A 223 20.98 8.88 -6.31
CA THR A 223 21.29 9.07 -4.89
C THR A 223 21.05 7.84 -4.02
N VAL A 224 20.71 6.69 -4.60
CA VAL A 224 20.58 5.41 -3.87
C VAL A 224 21.89 4.62 -4.01
N PRO A 225 22.47 4.09 -2.91
CA PRO A 225 23.62 3.20 -3.01
C PRO A 225 23.28 1.95 -3.81
N GLU A 226 24.13 1.57 -4.76
CA GLU A 226 24.06 0.24 -5.35
C GLU A 226 24.29 -0.80 -4.25
N ILE A 227 23.44 -1.83 -4.23
CA ILE A 227 23.65 -2.98 -3.34
C ILE A 227 24.79 -3.79 -3.95
N GLY A 228 25.94 -3.76 -3.28
CA GLY A 228 27.10 -4.58 -3.63
C GLY A 228 26.95 -6.02 -3.16
#